data_4c21146e73ffcf71356c714cb4764f93
#
_entry.id   4c21146e73ffcf71356c714cb4764f93
#
_cell.length_a   1.000
_cell.length_b   1.000
_cell.length_c   1.000
_cell.angle_alpha   90.00
_cell.angle_beta   90.00
_cell.angle_gamma   90.00
#
_symmetry.space_group_name_H-M   'P 1'
#
loop_
_entity.id
_entity.type
_entity.pdbx_description
1 polymer ?
#
loop_
_entity_poly.entity_id
_entity_poly.type
_entity_poly.pdbx_seq_one_letter_code
_entity_poly.pdbx_strand_id
1 'polypeptide(L)'
;VLQDIRAEQLFLDKLKKIISSKEKDEELENVLEQIISSGKSSLKNTSMIVKNLVPPEVEMEDFMLSLNDLVRNFQNTREIQCSFYTNSNVLLKKLDIEQKTHIYRIVQEAMTNAAKHANPTEIKVVVREDLENNLINFFITDDGCGFNNKTVKEIGIEKSTKLGLKGMESRAILLNGTLQIQSDEETGTHIKLVVPINI
;
A
#
# COMPACT_ATOMS: atom_id res chain seq x y z
N VAL A 1 19.59 -11.00 3.30
CA VAL A 1 18.51 -11.54 2.45
C VAL A 1 18.38 -10.76 1.14
N LEU A 2 18.11 -9.43 1.12
CA LEU A 2 17.98 -8.65 -0.13
C LEU A 2 19.29 -8.55 -0.91
N GLN A 3 20.44 -8.52 -0.24
CA GLN A 3 21.76 -8.55 -0.87
C GLN A 3 22.06 -9.93 -1.48
N ASP A 4 21.65 -10.99 -0.81
CA ASP A 4 21.88 -12.37 -1.27
C ASP A 4 21.05 -12.65 -2.53
N ILE A 5 19.79 -12.21 -2.57
CA ILE A 5 18.91 -12.36 -3.72
C ILE A 5 19.41 -11.53 -4.94
N ARG A 6 20.00 -10.34 -4.71
CA ARG A 6 20.64 -9.55 -5.77
C ARG A 6 21.92 -10.24 -6.29
N ALA A 7 22.66 -10.89 -5.42
CA ALA A 7 23.85 -11.65 -5.80
C ALA A 7 23.48 -12.87 -6.65
N GLU A 8 22.42 -13.60 -6.30
CA GLU A 8 21.89 -14.70 -7.13
C GLU A 8 21.46 -14.23 -8.52
N GLN A 9 20.80 -13.08 -8.60
CA GLN A 9 20.37 -12.52 -9.88
C GLN A 9 21.56 -12.13 -10.77
N LEU A 10 22.61 -11.54 -10.17
CA LEU A 10 23.86 -11.22 -10.88
C LEU A 10 24.58 -12.48 -11.38
N PHE A 11 24.50 -13.56 -10.62
CA PHE A 11 25.07 -14.84 -10.97
C PHE A 11 24.32 -15.49 -12.15
N LEU A 12 23.00 -15.46 -12.15
CA LEU A 12 22.15 -15.94 -13.25
C LEU A 12 22.40 -15.16 -14.55
N ASP A 13 22.54 -13.83 -14.46
CA ASP A 13 22.85 -12.99 -15.64
C ASP A 13 24.26 -13.26 -16.19
N LYS A 14 25.24 -13.59 -15.34
CA LYS A 14 26.57 -14.03 -15.77
C LYS A 14 26.54 -15.41 -16.43
N LEU A 15 25.79 -16.36 -15.87
CA LEU A 15 25.57 -17.67 -16.47
C LEU A 15 24.93 -17.56 -17.85
N LYS A 16 23.91 -16.71 -18.00
CA LYS A 16 23.30 -16.44 -19.31
C LYS A 16 24.33 -15.96 -20.35
N LYS A 17 25.21 -15.00 -19.96
CA LYS A 17 26.30 -14.54 -20.84
C LYS A 17 27.30 -15.61 -21.25
N ILE A 18 27.62 -16.53 -20.34
CA ILE A 18 28.56 -17.62 -20.61
C ILE A 18 27.94 -18.65 -21.56
N ILE A 19 26.66 -18.96 -21.37
CA ILE A 19 25.95 -19.96 -22.18
C ILE A 19 25.63 -19.43 -23.58
N SER A 20 25.23 -18.15 -23.72
CA SER A 20 24.95 -17.53 -25.01
C SER A 20 26.20 -17.36 -25.89
N SER A 21 27.40 -17.52 -25.34
CA SER A 21 28.65 -17.49 -26.07
C SER A 21 29.12 -18.85 -26.64
N LYS A 22 28.46 -19.95 -26.24
CA LYS A 22 28.71 -21.30 -26.75
C LYS A 22 27.45 -21.80 -27.44
N GLU A 23 27.61 -22.42 -28.61
CA GLU A 23 26.58 -22.91 -29.53
C GLU A 23 25.14 -22.94 -29.02
N LYS A 24 24.23 -22.32 -29.79
CA LYS A 24 22.81 -22.16 -29.50
C LYS A 24 22.13 -23.47 -29.15
N ASP A 25 21.93 -23.73 -27.89
CA ASP A 25 20.93 -24.65 -27.42
C ASP A 25 19.71 -23.83 -27.01
N GLU A 26 18.73 -23.75 -27.91
CA GLU A 26 17.52 -22.91 -27.79
C GLU A 26 16.69 -23.33 -26.57
N GLU A 27 16.77 -24.60 -26.20
CA GLU A 27 16.10 -25.17 -25.01
C GLU A 27 16.74 -24.68 -23.71
N LEU A 28 18.08 -24.54 -23.70
CA LEU A 28 18.84 -24.05 -22.56
C LEU A 28 18.63 -22.53 -22.34
N GLU A 29 18.56 -21.74 -23.42
CA GLU A 29 18.22 -20.31 -23.32
C GLU A 29 16.81 -20.10 -22.76
N ASN A 30 15.81 -20.87 -23.21
CA ASN A 30 14.46 -20.82 -22.71
C ASN A 30 14.37 -21.16 -21.22
N VAL A 31 15.05 -22.20 -20.76
CA VAL A 31 15.10 -22.57 -19.34
C VAL A 31 15.75 -21.49 -18.50
N LEU A 32 16.83 -20.89 -19.00
CA LEU A 32 17.50 -19.77 -18.32
C LEU A 32 16.63 -18.53 -18.20
N GLU A 33 15.90 -18.19 -19.25
CA GLU A 33 14.94 -17.07 -19.20
C GLU A 33 13.81 -17.31 -18.20
N GLN A 34 13.31 -18.53 -18.11
CA GLN A 34 12.31 -18.91 -17.10
C GLN A 34 12.86 -18.78 -15.68
N ILE A 35 14.09 -19.24 -15.43
CA ILE A 35 14.76 -19.12 -14.12
C ILE A 35 14.96 -17.64 -13.75
N ILE A 36 15.46 -16.82 -14.67
CA ILE A 36 15.67 -15.39 -14.45
C ILE A 36 14.33 -14.68 -14.19
N SER A 37 13.30 -14.99 -14.94
CA SER A 37 11.94 -14.43 -14.76
C SER A 37 11.36 -14.82 -13.41
N SER A 38 11.49 -16.09 -13.01
CA SER A 38 11.07 -16.60 -11.70
C SER A 38 11.83 -15.92 -10.56
N GLY A 39 13.15 -15.77 -10.68
CA GLY A 39 14.01 -15.06 -9.73
C GLY A 39 13.62 -13.59 -9.57
N LYS A 40 13.34 -12.89 -10.66
CA LYS A 40 12.86 -11.50 -10.66
C LYS A 40 11.50 -11.37 -9.96
N SER A 41 10.59 -12.31 -10.20
CA SER A 41 9.29 -12.36 -9.55
C SER A 41 9.42 -12.62 -8.05
N SER A 42 10.26 -13.55 -7.63
CA SER A 42 10.56 -13.85 -6.24
C SER A 42 11.19 -12.66 -5.52
N LEU A 43 12.12 -11.96 -6.15
CA LEU A 43 12.71 -10.70 -5.66
C LEU A 43 11.66 -9.63 -5.43
N LYS A 44 10.78 -9.44 -6.41
CA LYS A 44 9.69 -8.44 -6.32
C LYS A 44 8.76 -8.77 -5.17
N ASN A 45 8.39 -10.05 -5.02
CA ASN A 45 7.52 -10.52 -3.94
C ASN A 45 8.19 -10.38 -2.56
N THR A 46 9.45 -10.77 -2.43
CA THR A 46 10.21 -10.62 -1.18
C THR A 46 10.43 -9.15 -0.84
N SER A 47 10.73 -8.31 -1.82
CA SER A 47 10.85 -6.86 -1.62
C SER A 47 9.52 -6.23 -1.17
N MET A 48 8.39 -6.70 -1.71
CA MET A 48 7.06 -6.29 -1.25
C MET A 48 6.79 -6.75 0.19
N ILE A 49 7.19 -7.99 0.55
CA ILE A 49 7.04 -8.51 1.92
C ILE A 49 7.90 -7.69 2.88
N VAL A 50 9.15 -7.43 2.55
CA VAL A 50 10.07 -6.62 3.39
C VAL A 50 9.57 -5.19 3.55
N LYS A 51 9.12 -4.55 2.45
CA LYS A 51 8.47 -3.23 2.52
C LYS A 51 7.17 -3.23 3.33
N ASN A 52 6.50 -4.39 3.42
CA ASN A 52 5.31 -4.54 4.26
C ASN A 52 5.64 -4.83 5.73
N LEU A 53 6.84 -5.33 6.06
CA LEU A 53 7.26 -5.62 7.43
C LEU A 53 7.86 -4.38 8.13
N VAL A 54 8.55 -3.50 7.41
CA VAL A 54 9.15 -2.29 7.98
C VAL A 54 8.84 -1.12 7.04
N PRO A 55 7.97 -0.17 7.44
CA PRO A 55 7.87 1.09 6.71
C PRO A 55 9.18 1.85 6.91
N PRO A 56 9.90 2.23 5.85
CA PRO A 56 11.18 2.92 5.98
C PRO A 56 11.10 4.29 6.66
N GLU A 57 9.91 4.79 6.94
CA GLU A 57 9.70 6.21 7.26
C GLU A 57 8.86 6.45 8.52
N VAL A 58 8.48 5.40 9.27
CA VAL A 58 7.69 5.55 10.50
C VAL A 58 8.56 5.85 11.74
N GLU A 59 9.87 5.80 11.62
CA GLU A 59 10.80 6.31 12.64
C GLU A 59 10.79 7.83 12.77
N MET A 60 9.96 8.52 11.98
CA MET A 60 9.87 9.97 12.03
C MET A 60 9.25 10.46 13.33
N GLU A 61 9.90 11.40 13.98
CA GLU A 61 9.39 12.15 15.13
C GLU A 61 8.03 12.81 14.86
N ASP A 62 7.73 13.11 13.58
CA ASP A 62 6.48 13.71 13.14
C ASP A 62 5.70 12.80 12.17
N PHE A 63 4.74 12.06 12.70
CA PHE A 63 3.88 11.16 11.93
C PHE A 63 2.98 11.91 10.93
N MET A 64 2.60 13.15 11.24
CA MET A 64 1.83 13.97 10.33
C MET A 64 2.65 14.30 9.06
N LEU A 65 3.94 14.57 9.23
CA LEU A 65 4.85 14.79 8.11
C LEU A 65 4.96 13.53 7.25
N SER A 66 5.08 12.36 7.87
CA SER A 66 5.13 11.08 7.16
C SER A 66 3.90 10.82 6.31
N LEU A 67 2.70 11.13 6.82
CA LEU A 67 1.45 11.01 6.05
C LEU A 67 1.38 12.03 4.90
N ASN A 68 1.81 13.26 5.15
CA ASN A 68 1.84 14.28 4.10
C ASN A 68 2.82 13.91 2.99
N ASP A 69 4.00 13.40 3.34
CA ASP A 69 5.00 12.94 2.37
C ASP A 69 4.51 11.73 1.57
N LEU A 70 3.79 10.81 2.21
CA LEU A 70 3.13 9.71 1.50
C LEU A 70 2.19 10.25 0.41
N VAL A 71 1.33 11.21 0.76
CA VAL A 71 0.36 11.81 -0.18
C VAL A 71 1.07 12.56 -1.30
N ARG A 72 2.09 13.38 -0.99
CA ARG A 72 2.87 14.13 -1.99
C ARG A 72 3.64 13.21 -2.93
N ASN A 73 4.28 12.17 -2.40
CA ASN A 73 5.01 11.21 -3.22
C ASN A 73 4.07 10.45 -4.15
N PHE A 74 2.85 10.18 -3.69
CA PHE A 74 1.83 9.52 -4.49
C PHE A 74 1.39 10.41 -5.67
N GLN A 75 1.13 11.68 -5.44
CA GLN A 75 0.84 12.67 -6.47
C GLN A 75 1.96 12.74 -7.52
N ASN A 76 3.21 12.87 -7.08
CA ASN A 76 4.35 13.02 -7.98
C ASN A 76 4.60 11.79 -8.88
N THR A 77 4.18 10.61 -8.45
CA THR A 77 4.46 9.35 -9.17
C THR A 77 3.30 8.85 -10.01
N ARG A 78 2.09 9.37 -9.85
CA ARG A 78 0.87 8.80 -10.44
C ARG A 78 0.05 9.74 -11.29
N GLU A 79 0.43 11.03 -11.37
CA GLU A 79 -0.32 12.08 -12.10
C GLU A 79 -1.78 12.23 -11.62
N ILE A 80 -2.06 11.85 -10.35
CA ILE A 80 -3.35 11.98 -9.70
C ILE A 80 -3.25 13.16 -8.73
N GLN A 81 -4.22 14.08 -8.74
CA GLN A 81 -4.24 15.14 -7.75
C GLN A 81 -4.47 14.56 -6.36
N CYS A 82 -3.56 14.84 -5.42
CA CYS A 82 -3.67 14.37 -4.04
C CYS A 82 -3.61 15.53 -3.06
N SER A 83 -4.45 15.47 -2.02
CA SER A 83 -4.50 16.51 -1.00
C SER A 83 -4.52 15.90 0.40
N PHE A 84 -3.84 16.59 1.34
CA PHE A 84 -3.76 16.20 2.75
C PHE A 84 -4.21 17.35 3.64
N TYR A 85 -5.15 17.08 4.57
CA TYR A 85 -5.66 18.06 5.51
C TYR A 85 -5.71 17.50 6.92
N THR A 86 -5.40 18.33 7.90
CA THR A 86 -5.55 18.00 9.33
C THR A 86 -6.01 19.22 10.11
N ASN A 87 -6.77 19.02 11.21
CA ASN A 87 -7.20 20.08 12.11
C ASN A 87 -6.27 20.23 13.33
N SER A 88 -5.49 19.21 13.65
CA SER A 88 -4.68 19.13 14.86
C SER A 88 -3.65 18.01 14.76
N ASN A 89 -2.69 17.94 15.68
CA ASN A 89 -1.73 16.86 15.84
C ASN A 89 -1.48 16.48 17.31
N VAL A 90 -2.41 16.78 18.20
CA VAL A 90 -2.28 16.53 19.63
C VAL A 90 -2.37 15.04 19.96
N LEU A 91 -3.38 14.35 19.41
CA LEU A 91 -3.58 12.92 19.62
C LEU A 91 -2.64 12.11 18.74
N LEU A 92 -2.32 12.56 17.52
CA LEU A 92 -1.36 11.90 16.63
C LEU A 92 0.01 11.70 17.30
N LYS A 93 0.45 12.64 18.15
CA LYS A 93 1.71 12.53 18.89
C LYS A 93 1.69 11.46 19.98
N LYS A 94 0.51 11.03 20.44
CA LYS A 94 0.36 9.98 21.47
C LYS A 94 0.38 8.57 20.89
N LEU A 95 0.30 8.43 19.56
CA LEU A 95 0.39 7.13 18.90
C LEU A 95 1.77 6.52 19.09
N ASP A 96 1.80 5.24 19.42
CA ASP A 96 3.04 4.46 19.41
C ASP A 96 3.45 4.08 17.98
N ILE A 97 4.63 3.49 17.83
CA ILE A 97 5.22 3.15 16.52
C ILE A 97 4.38 2.09 15.78
N GLU A 98 3.76 1.16 16.50
CA GLU A 98 2.94 0.11 15.93
C GLU A 98 1.63 0.68 15.40
N GLN A 99 0.97 1.53 16.18
CA GLN A 99 -0.24 2.25 15.78
C GLN A 99 0.02 3.12 14.55
N LYS A 100 1.09 3.93 14.56
CA LYS A 100 1.52 4.73 13.40
C LYS A 100 1.72 3.86 12.17
N THR A 101 2.38 2.71 12.32
CA THR A 101 2.63 1.76 11.24
C THR A 101 1.33 1.22 10.64
N HIS A 102 0.40 0.79 11.46
CA HIS A 102 -0.88 0.27 10.99
C HIS A 102 -1.71 1.33 10.26
N ILE A 103 -1.77 2.56 10.81
CA ILE A 103 -2.47 3.68 10.18
C ILE A 103 -1.83 4.02 8.82
N TYR A 104 -0.50 4.18 8.78
CA TYR A 104 0.23 4.46 7.55
C TYR A 104 -0.08 3.44 6.45
N ARG A 105 -0.11 2.14 6.81
CA ARG A 105 -0.42 1.06 5.87
C ARG A 105 -1.86 1.08 5.38
N ILE A 106 -2.81 1.45 6.23
CA ILE A 106 -4.22 1.59 5.81
C ILE A 106 -4.32 2.74 4.80
N VAL A 107 -3.74 3.90 5.07
CA VAL A 107 -3.77 5.04 4.15
C VAL A 107 -3.08 4.69 2.83
N GLN A 108 -1.88 4.09 2.87
CA GLN A 108 -1.13 3.67 1.69
C GLN A 108 -1.91 2.68 0.82
N GLU A 109 -2.55 1.68 1.43
CA GLU A 109 -3.35 0.67 0.73
C GLU A 109 -4.59 1.29 0.10
N ALA A 110 -5.29 2.18 0.83
CA ALA A 110 -6.45 2.88 0.33
C ALA A 110 -6.13 3.71 -0.92
N MET A 111 -5.07 4.54 -0.88
CA MET A 111 -4.61 5.32 -2.01
C MET A 111 -4.15 4.44 -3.18
N THR A 112 -3.48 3.32 -2.87
CA THR A 112 -3.02 2.37 -3.90
C THR A 112 -4.19 1.70 -4.61
N ASN A 113 -5.25 1.35 -3.87
CA ASN A 113 -6.45 0.75 -4.42
C ASN A 113 -7.20 1.74 -5.32
N ALA A 114 -7.35 2.99 -4.89
CA ALA A 114 -7.93 4.05 -5.71
C ALA A 114 -7.18 4.19 -7.04
N ALA A 115 -5.86 4.35 -7.01
CA ALA A 115 -5.07 4.53 -8.23
C ALA A 115 -5.02 3.31 -9.15
N LYS A 116 -5.14 2.08 -8.62
CA LYS A 116 -5.11 0.87 -9.45
C LYS A 116 -6.47 0.52 -10.07
N HIS A 117 -7.54 0.83 -9.36
CA HIS A 117 -8.85 0.26 -9.66
C HIS A 117 -9.94 1.28 -9.96
N ALA A 118 -9.81 2.51 -9.46
CA ALA A 118 -10.86 3.51 -9.57
C ALA A 118 -10.62 4.56 -10.66
N ASN A 119 -9.40 4.67 -11.19
CA ASN A 119 -9.01 5.71 -12.15
C ASN A 119 -9.47 7.13 -11.73
N PRO A 120 -9.15 7.57 -10.50
CA PRO A 120 -9.64 8.83 -9.96
C PRO A 120 -8.90 10.02 -10.57
N THR A 121 -9.52 11.20 -10.53
CA THR A 121 -8.86 12.47 -10.82
C THR A 121 -8.30 13.10 -9.54
N GLU A 122 -8.93 12.82 -8.40
CA GLU A 122 -8.51 13.33 -7.10
C GLU A 122 -8.58 12.28 -5.99
N ILE A 123 -7.58 12.29 -5.08
CA ILE A 123 -7.59 11.54 -3.82
C ILE A 123 -7.39 12.52 -2.67
N LYS A 124 -8.28 12.49 -1.68
CA LYS A 124 -8.19 13.32 -0.47
C LYS A 124 -7.92 12.47 0.75
N VAL A 125 -6.96 12.89 1.56
CA VAL A 125 -6.69 12.33 2.88
C VAL A 125 -6.94 13.42 3.93
N VAL A 126 -7.90 13.19 4.81
CA VAL A 126 -8.27 14.14 5.86
C VAL A 126 -8.13 13.46 7.21
N VAL A 127 -7.39 14.08 8.12
CA VAL A 127 -7.24 13.64 9.51
C VAL A 127 -7.97 14.61 10.43
N ARG A 128 -8.86 14.11 11.27
CA ARG A 128 -9.60 14.91 12.26
C ARG A 128 -9.45 14.31 13.64
N GLU A 129 -8.93 15.08 14.55
CA GLU A 129 -8.87 14.74 15.97
C GLU A 129 -10.14 15.22 16.67
N ASP A 130 -10.74 14.32 17.44
CA ASP A 130 -11.82 14.58 18.39
C ASP A 130 -11.21 14.48 19.79
N LEU A 131 -10.86 15.63 20.34
CA LEU A 131 -10.16 15.71 21.62
C LEU A 131 -11.07 15.39 22.81
N GLU A 132 -12.37 15.57 22.66
CA GLU A 132 -13.37 15.29 23.72
C GLU A 132 -13.53 13.77 23.90
N ASN A 133 -13.59 13.03 22.80
CA ASN A 133 -13.78 11.59 22.81
C ASN A 133 -12.45 10.81 22.69
N ASN A 134 -11.31 11.49 22.60
CA ASN A 134 -10.01 10.87 22.37
C ASN A 134 -9.97 9.97 21.12
N LEU A 135 -10.52 10.45 20.02
CA LEU A 135 -10.57 9.72 18.75
C LEU A 135 -9.80 10.44 17.68
N ILE A 136 -9.16 9.67 16.81
CA ILE A 136 -8.60 10.18 15.55
C ILE A 136 -9.40 9.56 14.41
N ASN A 137 -9.93 10.40 13.53
CA ASN A 137 -10.66 9.99 12.34
C ASN A 137 -9.82 10.25 11.10
N PHE A 138 -9.57 9.20 10.32
CA PHE A 138 -8.93 9.30 9.01
C PHE A 138 -9.99 9.08 7.94
N PHE A 139 -10.07 10.00 6.98
CA PHE A 139 -10.94 9.89 5.82
C PHE A 139 -10.05 9.85 4.59
N ILE A 140 -10.19 8.81 3.79
CA ILE A 140 -9.52 8.66 2.51
C ILE A 140 -10.61 8.53 1.46
N THR A 141 -10.67 9.47 0.53
CA THR A 141 -11.74 9.53 -0.49
C THR A 141 -11.14 9.69 -1.87
N ASP A 142 -11.71 9.00 -2.84
CA ASP A 142 -11.43 9.20 -4.26
C ASP A 142 -12.74 9.48 -5.02
N ASP A 143 -12.60 10.15 -6.16
CA ASP A 143 -13.67 10.49 -7.09
C ASP A 143 -13.74 9.51 -8.28
N GLY A 144 -13.17 8.33 -8.13
CA GLY A 144 -13.09 7.33 -9.20
C GLY A 144 -14.39 6.57 -9.44
N CYS A 145 -14.30 5.51 -10.25
CA CYS A 145 -15.48 4.74 -10.65
C CYS A 145 -16.10 3.87 -9.53
N GLY A 146 -15.50 3.86 -8.32
CA GLY A 146 -16.00 3.09 -7.21
C GLY A 146 -16.16 1.59 -7.50
N PHE A 147 -16.85 0.89 -6.61
CA PHE A 147 -17.24 -0.50 -6.79
C PHE A 147 -18.53 -0.82 -6.03
N ASN A 148 -19.34 -1.73 -6.57
CA ASN A 148 -20.54 -2.18 -5.88
C ASN A 148 -20.19 -3.33 -4.92
N ASN A 149 -20.57 -3.21 -3.65
CA ASN A 149 -20.34 -4.25 -2.63
C ASN A 149 -20.95 -5.62 -2.99
N LYS A 150 -22.00 -5.67 -3.83
CA LYS A 150 -22.54 -6.92 -4.38
C LYS A 150 -21.61 -7.53 -5.42
N THR A 151 -20.95 -6.71 -6.22
CA THR A 151 -20.01 -7.10 -7.26
C THR A 151 -18.73 -7.72 -6.67
N VAL A 152 -18.30 -7.26 -5.48
CA VAL A 152 -17.14 -7.83 -4.76
C VAL A 152 -17.35 -9.29 -4.39
N LYS A 153 -18.60 -9.73 -4.20
CA LYS A 153 -18.93 -11.14 -3.89
C LYS A 153 -19.14 -12.01 -5.12
N GLU A 154 -19.60 -11.46 -6.23
CA GLU A 154 -20.07 -12.22 -7.40
C GLU A 154 -19.17 -12.17 -8.63
N ILE A 155 -18.45 -11.07 -8.86
CA ILE A 155 -17.56 -10.94 -10.02
C ILE A 155 -16.12 -10.96 -9.51
N GLY A 156 -15.35 -11.97 -9.89
CA GLY A 156 -13.93 -12.20 -9.63
C GLY A 156 -12.99 -10.99 -9.63
N ILE A 157 -13.31 -9.97 -8.81
CA ILE A 157 -12.37 -8.89 -8.49
C ILE A 157 -11.09 -9.55 -8.02
N GLU A 158 -9.98 -9.17 -8.61
CA GLU A 158 -8.66 -9.75 -8.41
C GLU A 158 -8.43 -10.11 -6.94
N LYS A 159 -7.94 -11.32 -6.70
CA LYS A 159 -7.61 -11.82 -5.34
C LYS A 159 -6.80 -10.80 -4.53
N SER A 160 -6.04 -9.93 -5.20
CA SER A 160 -5.24 -8.86 -4.62
C SER A 160 -6.07 -7.78 -3.91
N THR A 161 -7.19 -7.33 -4.51
CA THR A 161 -8.05 -6.28 -3.91
C THR A 161 -8.78 -6.81 -2.67
N LYS A 162 -9.28 -8.07 -2.73
CA LYS A 162 -9.88 -8.72 -1.55
C LYS A 162 -8.87 -8.89 -0.41
N LEU A 163 -7.61 -9.14 -0.74
CA LEU A 163 -6.55 -9.27 0.26
C LEU A 163 -6.20 -7.92 0.88
N GLY A 164 -6.17 -6.85 0.07
CA GLY A 164 -5.94 -5.47 0.52
C GLY A 164 -7.01 -4.98 1.49
N LEU A 165 -8.30 -5.16 1.14
CA LEU A 165 -9.43 -4.79 2.01
C LEU A 165 -9.37 -5.54 3.35
N LYS A 166 -9.19 -6.88 3.33
CA LYS A 166 -9.01 -7.68 4.54
C LYS A 166 -7.79 -7.26 5.36
N GLY A 167 -6.71 -6.87 4.69
CA GLY A 167 -5.52 -6.35 5.35
C GLY A 167 -5.77 -5.03 6.08
N MET A 168 -6.56 -4.13 5.50
CA MET A 168 -6.97 -2.90 6.16
C MET A 168 -7.90 -3.18 7.36
N GLU A 169 -8.89 -4.07 7.21
CA GLU A 169 -9.77 -4.48 8.31
C GLU A 169 -8.98 -5.09 9.48
N SER A 170 -8.06 -6.00 9.20
CA SER A 170 -7.22 -6.62 10.24
C SER A 170 -6.38 -5.59 10.99
N ARG A 171 -5.81 -4.62 10.29
CA ARG A 171 -5.05 -3.52 10.92
C ARG A 171 -5.92 -2.59 11.76
N ALA A 172 -7.15 -2.32 11.31
CA ALA A 172 -8.09 -1.52 12.10
C ALA A 172 -8.45 -2.22 13.43
N ILE A 173 -8.61 -3.55 13.42
CA ILE A 173 -8.82 -4.34 14.64
C ILE A 173 -7.62 -4.24 15.58
N LEU A 174 -6.39 -4.33 15.07
CA LEU A 174 -5.17 -4.18 15.88
C LEU A 174 -5.04 -2.79 16.52
N LEU A 175 -5.63 -1.77 15.90
CA LEU A 175 -5.73 -0.43 16.44
C LEU A 175 -6.87 -0.26 17.48
N ASN A 176 -7.63 -1.32 17.81
CA ASN A 176 -8.91 -1.23 18.51
C ASN A 176 -9.86 -0.24 17.84
N GLY A 177 -9.69 0.01 16.56
CA GLY A 177 -10.42 0.97 15.76
C GLY A 177 -11.54 0.34 14.94
N THR A 178 -12.23 1.17 14.20
CA THR A 178 -13.26 0.73 13.24
C THR A 178 -12.95 1.24 11.85
N LEU A 179 -13.13 0.40 10.84
CA LEU A 179 -12.98 0.73 9.44
C LEU A 179 -14.34 0.63 8.74
N GLN A 180 -14.74 1.68 8.07
CA GLN A 180 -15.94 1.74 7.24
C GLN A 180 -15.52 2.04 5.79
N ILE A 181 -16.05 1.28 4.85
CA ILE A 181 -15.79 1.46 3.42
C ILE A 181 -17.14 1.58 2.73
N GLN A 182 -17.36 2.73 2.09
CA GLN A 182 -18.51 3.00 1.24
C GLN A 182 -18.01 3.28 -0.17
N SER A 183 -18.58 2.62 -1.15
CA SER A 183 -18.21 2.81 -2.54
C SER A 183 -19.40 2.62 -3.44
N ASP A 184 -19.56 3.50 -4.41
CA ASP A 184 -20.52 3.39 -5.49
C ASP A 184 -19.95 3.98 -6.79
N GLU A 185 -20.61 3.69 -7.91
CA GLU A 185 -20.12 4.03 -9.25
C GLU A 185 -20.24 5.53 -9.59
N GLU A 186 -20.99 6.30 -8.81
CA GLU A 186 -21.22 7.73 -9.07
C GLU A 186 -20.32 8.63 -8.21
N THR A 187 -20.00 8.19 -6.97
CA THR A 187 -19.32 9.04 -5.97
C THR A 187 -17.91 8.55 -5.62
N GLY A 188 -17.47 7.42 -6.20
CA GLY A 188 -16.17 6.82 -5.93
C GLY A 188 -16.11 6.05 -4.62
N THR A 189 -14.97 6.08 -3.91
CA THR A 189 -14.79 5.34 -2.68
C THR A 189 -14.49 6.26 -1.50
N HIS A 190 -15.17 5.99 -0.38
CA HIS A 190 -15.01 6.67 0.89
C HIS A 190 -14.61 5.68 1.97
N ILE A 191 -13.42 5.84 2.51
CA ILE A 191 -12.88 5.03 3.61
C ILE A 191 -12.80 5.90 4.85
N LYS A 192 -13.39 5.43 5.95
CA LYS A 192 -13.30 6.06 7.27
C LYS A 192 -12.68 5.07 8.26
N LEU A 193 -11.52 5.44 8.81
CA LEU A 193 -10.89 4.75 9.93
C LEU A 193 -11.05 5.62 11.19
N VAL A 194 -11.54 5.03 12.26
CA VAL A 194 -11.64 5.66 13.58
C VAL A 194 -10.70 4.93 14.54
N VAL A 195 -9.79 5.64 15.17
CA VAL A 195 -8.80 5.09 16.10
C VAL A 195 -9.00 5.71 17.49
N PRO A 196 -9.34 4.93 18.52
CA PRO A 196 -9.39 5.41 19.89
C PRO A 196 -7.98 5.54 20.46
N ILE A 197 -7.72 6.62 21.19
CA ILE A 197 -6.47 6.87 21.89
C ILE A 197 -6.70 6.61 23.37
N ASN A 198 -6.13 5.51 23.87
CA ASN A 198 -6.13 5.22 25.29
C ASN A 198 -5.15 6.19 25.99
N ILE A 199 -5.65 6.92 26.96
CA ILE A 199 -4.88 7.87 27.79
C ILE A 199 -4.35 7.15 29.01
#